data_264f3b707d809f305cd8053e80d0a48c
#
_entry.id   264f3b707d809f305cd8053e80d0a48c
#
_cell.length_a   1.000
_cell.length_b   1.000
_cell.length_c   1.000
_cell.angle_alpha   90.00
_cell.angle_beta   90.00
_cell.angle_gamma   90.00
#
_symmetry.space_group_name_H-M   'P 1'
#
loop_
_entity.id
_entity.type
_entity.pdbx_description
1 polymer ?
#
loop_
_entity_poly.entity_id
_entity_poly.type
_entity_poly.pdbx_seq_one_letter_code
_entity_poly.pdbx_strand_id
1 'polypeptide(L)'
;MATATAMPSAPTHEPILRDPTTTFAITGRNDSSDSSRTSDISSEKANIRAQQPRRKSGAKKAHTDDYVVDRSVSPNRLKTFLKAFKHIRDLTPQQVDDFMASYEIYNLDWADEEAMIAAFGPDYQQRVGRCLAAYYSVINHLCSLGDVEKMYIPPLMNKKASVRDNQLLCEESIAREIGLKPGMRVLDLGCGRGRVAAHMTSFSGATVTGINIDANQVAQAHEFNQKCGFANEFIVRDQNDLPLPFADESFDAFYEIQALSLCKDPSALFKEIYRILKPGSKFLLIDWVSLPAYDPADPTHASLMRRVKPLIGAVGTPTPTSFEGALRDAGFAVTRSDNPSIDGLQAGLIDKVDIYFRSVRRLINCLARLHALPLHFKTLFDRLCLDGQAFVEMDNMRLITTTYRIVAEKPLHAPSS
;
A
#
# COMPACT_ATOMS: atom_id res chain seq x y z
N MET A 1 -40.51 16.27 48.79
CA MET A 1 -39.76 17.55 48.70
C MET A 1 -38.32 17.21 48.51
N ALA A 2 -37.80 17.26 47.28
CA ALA A 2 -36.41 17.16 46.97
C ALA A 2 -36.12 18.16 45.84
N THR A 3 -35.31 19.14 46.14
CA THR A 3 -34.93 20.27 45.31
C THR A 3 -33.98 19.84 44.23
N ALA A 4 -34.34 20.13 42.98
CA ALA A 4 -33.48 19.98 41.81
C ALA A 4 -32.51 21.16 41.73
N THR A 5 -31.21 20.89 41.71
CA THR A 5 -30.16 21.87 41.48
C THR A 5 -29.78 21.84 39.99
N ALA A 6 -29.95 22.97 39.31
CA ALA A 6 -29.62 23.16 37.91
C ALA A 6 -28.08 23.27 37.73
N MET A 7 -27.55 22.61 36.69
CA MET A 7 -26.17 22.81 36.21
C MET A 7 -26.12 23.95 35.17
N PRO A 8 -25.00 24.70 35.09
CA PRO A 8 -24.86 25.80 34.15
C PRO A 8 -24.48 25.32 32.75
N SER A 9 -25.06 26.00 31.76
CA SER A 9 -24.85 25.82 30.33
C SER A 9 -23.41 26.18 29.89
N ALA A 10 -22.83 25.36 29.02
CA ALA A 10 -21.55 25.60 28.36
C ALA A 10 -21.70 26.63 27.23
N PRO A 11 -20.64 27.39 26.92
CA PRO A 11 -20.67 28.39 25.87
C PRO A 11 -20.58 27.77 24.46
N THR A 12 -21.43 28.24 23.59
CA THR A 12 -21.45 27.95 22.14
C THR A 12 -20.32 28.69 21.44
N HIS A 13 -19.42 27.93 20.81
CA HIS A 13 -18.47 28.47 19.86
C HIS A 13 -19.00 28.28 18.43
N GLU A 14 -19.22 29.38 17.72
CA GLU A 14 -19.48 29.41 16.29
C GLU A 14 -18.24 29.04 15.48
N PRO A 15 -18.38 28.31 14.35
CA PRO A 15 -17.26 28.03 13.47
C PRO A 15 -17.04 29.19 12.49
N ILE A 16 -15.81 29.70 12.47
CA ILE A 16 -15.32 30.66 11.46
C ILE A 16 -15.12 29.93 10.14
N LEU A 17 -16.02 30.17 9.19
CA LEU A 17 -15.84 29.81 7.77
C LEU A 17 -14.74 30.69 7.16
N ARG A 18 -13.67 30.09 6.68
CA ARG A 18 -12.70 30.73 5.78
C ARG A 18 -12.92 30.22 4.36
N ASP A 19 -13.25 31.13 3.49
CA ASP A 19 -13.46 31.00 2.05
C ASP A 19 -12.09 30.82 1.33
N PRO A 20 -11.88 29.83 0.44
CA PRO A 20 -10.68 29.70 -0.36
C PRO A 20 -10.93 30.10 -1.81
N THR A 21 -11.05 31.41 -2.09
CA THR A 21 -10.94 31.90 -3.48
C THR A 21 -9.83 32.95 -3.54
N THR A 22 -8.63 32.49 -3.88
CA THR A 22 -7.59 33.39 -4.38
C THR A 22 -7.14 32.90 -5.75
N THR A 23 -7.74 33.51 -6.76
CA THR A 23 -7.38 33.37 -8.17
C THR A 23 -6.12 34.18 -8.44
N PHE A 24 -5.02 33.54 -8.86
CA PHE A 24 -3.88 34.25 -9.39
C PHE A 24 -4.07 34.48 -10.88
N ALA A 25 -4.22 35.76 -11.27
CA ALA A 25 -4.22 36.22 -12.64
C ALA A 25 -2.79 36.30 -13.17
N ILE A 26 -2.52 35.59 -14.28
CA ILE A 26 -1.29 35.73 -15.06
C ILE A 26 -1.57 36.82 -16.11
N THR A 27 -0.91 37.96 -15.93
CA THR A 27 -0.89 39.03 -16.95
C THR A 27 0.14 38.68 -18.01
N GLY A 28 -0.35 38.45 -19.22
CA GLY A 28 0.46 38.37 -20.43
C GLY A 28 0.93 39.76 -20.85
N ARG A 29 2.17 39.86 -21.27
CA ARG A 29 2.67 40.94 -22.14
C ARG A 29 3.09 40.37 -23.44
N ASN A 30 2.34 40.71 -24.49
CA ASN A 30 2.77 40.68 -25.89
C ASN A 30 3.69 41.88 -26.13
N ASP A 31 4.83 41.65 -26.75
CA ASP A 31 5.48 42.64 -27.59
C ASP A 31 6.00 41.96 -28.84
N SER A 32 5.46 42.46 -29.94
CA SER A 32 5.78 42.15 -31.35
C SER A 32 6.93 43.04 -31.85
N SER A 33 7.86 42.50 -32.61
CA SER A 33 8.45 43.13 -33.81
C SER A 33 9.47 42.22 -34.45
N ASP A 34 9.14 41.66 -35.54
CA ASP A 34 9.58 41.83 -36.94
C ASP A 34 11.10 42.07 -37.15
N SER A 35 11.74 41.16 -37.86
CA SER A 35 12.40 41.39 -39.13
C SER A 35 13.22 40.17 -39.62
N SER A 36 12.86 39.79 -40.82
CA SER A 36 13.55 39.00 -41.84
C SER A 36 15.08 38.99 -41.85
N ARG A 37 15.70 37.81 -42.04
CA ARG A 37 16.74 37.60 -43.08
C ARG A 37 16.98 36.10 -43.31
N THR A 38 16.84 35.76 -44.56
CA THR A 38 17.28 34.54 -45.24
C THR A 38 18.79 34.43 -45.27
N SER A 39 19.38 33.27 -45.05
CA SER A 39 20.31 32.59 -45.98
C SER A 39 20.99 31.37 -45.32
N ASP A 40 20.95 30.36 -46.10
CA ASP A 40 21.96 29.35 -46.42
C ASP A 40 22.16 28.10 -45.59
N ILE A 41 21.95 27.09 -46.35
CA ILE A 41 22.16 25.66 -46.22
C ILE A 41 23.65 25.36 -45.95
N SER A 42 23.97 24.59 -44.91
CA SER A 42 24.96 23.53 -45.08
C SER A 42 24.81 22.47 -43.98
N SER A 43 24.82 21.25 -44.48
CA SER A 43 24.75 19.98 -43.82
C SER A 43 25.75 19.78 -42.70
N GLU A 44 25.28 19.44 -41.50
CA GLU A 44 26.12 18.73 -40.52
C GLU A 44 25.27 17.66 -39.80
N LYS A 45 25.51 16.40 -40.23
CA LYS A 45 25.01 15.20 -39.57
C LYS A 45 25.65 15.05 -38.23
N ALA A 46 25.06 15.58 -37.16
CA ALA A 46 25.51 15.28 -35.81
C ALA A 46 24.89 13.94 -35.35
N ASN A 47 25.76 12.96 -35.19
CA ASN A 47 25.52 11.66 -34.57
C ASN A 47 25.06 11.85 -33.12
N ILE A 48 23.78 11.76 -32.83
CA ILE A 48 23.28 11.57 -31.45
C ILE A 48 23.41 10.10 -31.13
N ARG A 49 24.54 9.71 -30.65
CA ARG A 49 24.81 8.40 -30.04
C ARG A 49 24.19 8.43 -28.64
N ALA A 50 23.01 7.82 -28.47
CA ALA A 50 22.43 7.58 -27.16
C ALA A 50 23.43 6.82 -26.29
N GLN A 51 23.91 7.48 -25.23
CA GLN A 51 24.74 6.86 -24.22
C GLN A 51 23.87 5.96 -23.34
N GLN A 52 23.85 4.67 -23.64
CA GLN A 52 23.42 3.67 -22.66
C GLN A 52 24.41 3.64 -21.49
N PRO A 53 23.97 3.62 -20.23
CA PRO A 53 24.88 3.49 -19.10
C PRO A 53 25.59 2.13 -19.16
N ARG A 54 26.92 2.18 -19.13
CA ARG A 54 27.79 0.99 -19.11
C ARG A 54 27.47 0.13 -17.88
N ARG A 55 26.90 -1.06 -18.07
CA ARG A 55 26.79 -2.11 -17.07
C ARG A 55 28.20 -2.47 -16.55
N LYS A 56 28.48 -2.20 -15.28
CA LYS A 56 29.62 -2.80 -14.57
C LYS A 56 29.24 -4.24 -14.22
N SER A 57 29.83 -5.19 -14.93
CA SER A 57 29.71 -6.62 -14.67
C SER A 57 30.51 -6.99 -13.41
N GLY A 58 29.80 -7.25 -12.34
CA GLY A 58 30.34 -7.73 -11.07
C GLY A 58 29.35 -8.64 -10.35
N ALA A 59 28.65 -9.52 -11.07
CA ALA A 59 27.76 -10.49 -10.46
C ALA A 59 28.51 -11.81 -10.23
N LYS A 60 28.71 -12.21 -8.97
CA LYS A 60 29.07 -13.56 -8.60
C LYS A 60 27.89 -14.49 -8.94
N LYS A 61 28.11 -15.42 -9.90
CA LYS A 61 27.14 -16.44 -10.29
C LYS A 61 26.92 -17.41 -9.12
N ALA A 62 25.71 -17.44 -8.59
CA ALA A 62 25.22 -18.58 -7.81
C ALA A 62 24.38 -19.46 -8.76
N HIS A 63 24.84 -20.67 -8.98
CA HIS A 63 24.16 -21.71 -9.74
C HIS A 63 22.96 -22.20 -8.93
N THR A 64 21.76 -21.89 -9.35
CA THR A 64 20.49 -22.65 -9.26
C THR A 64 19.37 -21.75 -9.75
N ASP A 65 18.71 -22.17 -10.84
CA ASP A 65 17.55 -21.54 -11.50
C ASP A 65 17.66 -20.02 -11.72
N ASP A 66 17.94 -19.62 -12.96
CA ASP A 66 18.39 -18.29 -13.40
C ASP A 66 17.39 -17.14 -13.13
N TYR A 67 17.20 -16.74 -11.88
CA TYR A 67 16.53 -15.48 -11.53
C TYR A 67 17.57 -14.42 -11.14
N VAL A 68 17.87 -13.53 -12.08
CA VAL A 68 18.66 -12.31 -11.79
C VAL A 68 17.71 -11.26 -11.27
N VAL A 69 17.68 -11.08 -9.95
CA VAL A 69 16.90 -10.01 -9.30
C VAL A 69 17.59 -8.67 -9.57
N ASP A 70 16.87 -7.71 -10.17
CA ASP A 70 17.36 -6.35 -10.36
C ASP A 70 17.35 -5.58 -9.02
N ARG A 71 18.56 -5.31 -8.49
CA ARG A 71 18.78 -4.56 -7.25
C ARG A 71 19.26 -3.13 -7.50
N SER A 72 19.15 -2.63 -8.73
CA SER A 72 19.64 -1.29 -9.10
C SER A 72 18.90 -0.15 -8.37
N VAL A 73 17.64 -0.40 -7.98
CA VAL A 73 16.80 0.56 -7.25
C VAL A 73 16.85 0.23 -5.75
N SER A 74 17.78 0.86 -5.02
CA SER A 74 17.94 0.65 -3.58
C SER A 74 17.87 1.96 -2.81
N PRO A 75 17.04 2.06 -1.76
CA PRO A 75 16.98 3.26 -0.92
C PRO A 75 18.25 3.43 -0.08
N ASN A 76 18.54 4.67 0.34
CA ASN A 76 19.58 4.92 1.34
C ASN A 76 19.06 4.48 2.72
N ARG A 77 19.33 3.25 3.11
CA ARG A 77 18.85 2.61 4.35
C ARG A 77 19.20 3.40 5.60
N LEU A 78 20.44 3.90 5.71
CA LEU A 78 20.87 4.67 6.89
C LEU A 78 20.05 5.96 7.03
N LYS A 79 19.83 6.68 5.93
CA LYS A 79 19.03 7.93 5.96
C LYS A 79 17.59 7.63 6.34
N THR A 80 16.99 6.56 5.80
CA THR A 80 15.63 6.12 6.13
C THR A 80 15.51 5.74 7.60
N PHE A 81 16.46 4.95 8.12
CA PHE A 81 16.53 4.57 9.53
C PHE A 81 16.64 5.79 10.44
N LEU A 82 17.57 6.72 10.17
CA LEU A 82 17.77 7.91 11.01
C LEU A 82 16.53 8.82 11.02
N LYS A 83 15.85 8.96 9.87
CA LYS A 83 14.59 9.72 9.78
C LYS A 83 13.48 9.05 10.61
N ALA A 84 13.34 7.74 10.49
CA ALA A 84 12.36 6.97 11.26
C ALA A 84 12.64 7.01 12.75
N PHE A 85 13.91 6.83 13.15
CA PHE A 85 14.35 6.90 14.54
C PHE A 85 14.02 8.26 15.17
N LYS A 86 14.37 9.35 14.46
CA LYS A 86 14.05 10.71 14.92
C LYS A 86 12.54 10.89 15.10
N HIS A 87 11.73 10.45 14.13
CA HIS A 87 10.28 10.58 14.20
C HIS A 87 9.71 9.83 15.41
N ILE A 88 10.08 8.55 15.60
CA ILE A 88 9.60 7.77 16.74
C ILE A 88 10.07 8.38 18.07
N ARG A 89 11.32 8.87 18.15
CA ARG A 89 11.85 9.51 19.37
C ARG A 89 11.06 10.76 19.75
N ASP A 90 10.65 11.54 18.78
CA ASP A 90 10.04 12.84 18.96
C ASP A 90 8.48 12.77 19.07
N LEU A 91 7.88 11.55 19.10
CA LEU A 91 6.45 11.36 19.33
C LEU A 91 6.03 11.91 20.68
N THR A 92 4.91 12.64 20.69
CA THR A 92 4.25 13.06 21.93
C THR A 92 3.50 11.92 22.60
N PRO A 93 3.25 11.96 23.92
CA PRO A 93 2.41 10.96 24.60
C PRO A 93 1.04 10.78 23.91
N GLN A 94 0.39 11.88 23.50
CA GLN A 94 -0.90 11.83 22.80
C GLN A 94 -0.81 11.04 21.49
N GLN A 95 0.23 11.24 20.68
CA GLN A 95 0.42 10.50 19.44
C GLN A 95 0.64 9.00 19.67
N VAL A 96 1.31 8.63 20.76
CA VAL A 96 1.46 7.23 21.17
C VAL A 96 0.11 6.64 21.59
N ASP A 97 -0.67 7.38 22.39
CA ASP A 97 -1.99 6.95 22.84
C ASP A 97 -2.98 6.82 21.64
N ASP A 98 -2.98 7.77 20.73
CA ASP A 98 -3.80 7.74 19.51
C ASP A 98 -3.44 6.53 18.64
N PHE A 99 -2.14 6.23 18.49
CA PHE A 99 -1.68 5.03 17.78
C PHE A 99 -2.16 3.75 18.48
N MET A 100 -2.04 3.67 19.80
CA MET A 100 -2.49 2.49 20.56
C MET A 100 -4.01 2.32 20.48
N ALA A 101 -4.78 3.42 20.55
CA ALA A 101 -6.23 3.42 20.43
C ALA A 101 -6.70 3.05 19.00
N SER A 102 -5.89 3.36 17.97
CA SER A 102 -6.26 3.08 16.58
C SER A 102 -6.48 1.58 16.29
N TYR A 103 -5.98 0.70 17.14
CA TYR A 103 -6.17 -0.75 16.99
C TYR A 103 -7.60 -1.22 17.25
N GLU A 104 -8.47 -0.38 17.82
CA GLU A 104 -9.89 -0.71 18.08
C GLU A 104 -10.64 -1.09 16.80
N ILE A 105 -10.32 -0.44 15.65
CA ILE A 105 -10.99 -0.69 14.38
C ILE A 105 -10.84 -2.13 13.88
N TYR A 106 -9.77 -2.82 14.25
CA TYR A 106 -9.50 -4.18 13.80
C TYR A 106 -10.29 -5.25 14.56
N ASN A 107 -11.03 -4.88 15.60
CA ASN A 107 -12.00 -5.73 16.28
C ASN A 107 -13.36 -5.76 15.57
N LEU A 108 -13.55 -4.92 14.56
CA LEU A 108 -14.79 -4.72 13.83
C LEU A 108 -14.68 -5.27 12.40
N ASP A 109 -15.80 -5.27 11.68
CA ASP A 109 -15.84 -5.65 10.27
C ASP A 109 -16.70 -4.65 9.49
N TRP A 110 -16.28 -4.28 8.27
CA TRP A 110 -17.06 -3.39 7.40
C TRP A 110 -18.45 -3.93 7.08
N ALA A 111 -18.60 -5.26 7.07
CA ALA A 111 -19.88 -5.93 6.81
C ALA A 111 -20.89 -5.77 7.97
N ASP A 112 -20.43 -5.38 9.16
CA ASP A 112 -21.26 -5.19 10.36
C ASP A 112 -21.37 -3.70 10.70
N GLU A 113 -22.22 -2.99 9.95
CA GLU A 113 -22.43 -1.54 10.15
C GLU A 113 -23.05 -1.24 11.50
N GLU A 114 -23.91 -2.12 12.03
CA GLU A 114 -24.52 -1.93 13.34
C GLU A 114 -23.46 -1.94 14.44
N ALA A 115 -22.50 -2.89 14.39
CA ALA A 115 -21.39 -2.94 15.32
C ALA A 115 -20.47 -1.72 15.16
N MET A 116 -20.25 -1.23 13.94
CA MET A 116 -19.48 0.00 13.68
C MET A 116 -20.15 1.23 14.31
N ILE A 117 -21.46 1.40 14.12
CA ILE A 117 -22.25 2.48 14.70
C ILE A 117 -22.29 2.37 16.23
N ALA A 118 -22.46 1.17 16.77
CA ALA A 118 -22.46 0.94 18.21
C ALA A 118 -21.12 1.29 18.86
N ALA A 119 -19.99 0.99 18.21
CA ALA A 119 -18.65 1.26 18.71
C ALA A 119 -18.24 2.74 18.56
N PHE A 120 -18.58 3.38 17.45
CA PHE A 120 -18.04 4.67 17.04
C PHE A 120 -19.08 5.78 16.83
N GLY A 121 -20.36 5.46 16.88
CA GLY A 121 -21.46 6.37 16.57
C GLY A 121 -21.77 6.47 15.08
N PRO A 122 -22.79 7.27 14.70
CA PRO A 122 -23.24 7.41 13.32
C PRO A 122 -22.16 7.96 12.37
N ASP A 123 -21.21 8.72 12.90
CA ASP A 123 -20.06 9.27 12.15
C ASP A 123 -18.84 8.34 12.17
N TYR A 124 -19.04 7.02 12.34
CA TYR A 124 -17.96 6.03 12.47
C TYR A 124 -16.92 6.11 11.36
N GLN A 125 -17.32 6.50 10.15
CA GLN A 125 -16.41 6.62 9.01
C GLN A 125 -15.30 7.65 9.25
N GLN A 126 -15.64 8.82 9.82
CA GLN A 126 -14.66 9.84 10.17
C GLN A 126 -13.74 9.36 11.31
N ARG A 127 -14.29 8.62 12.26
CA ARG A 127 -13.50 8.05 13.36
C ARG A 127 -12.52 7.01 12.87
N VAL A 128 -12.96 6.11 11.98
CA VAL A 128 -12.06 5.15 11.33
C VAL A 128 -10.97 5.87 10.55
N GLY A 129 -11.29 6.91 9.79
CA GLY A 129 -10.30 7.72 9.09
C GLY A 129 -9.23 8.31 10.03
N ARG A 130 -9.64 8.83 11.21
CA ARG A 130 -8.69 9.30 12.23
C ARG A 130 -7.83 8.18 12.82
N CYS A 131 -8.42 7.02 13.10
CA CYS A 131 -7.68 5.84 13.56
C CYS A 131 -6.62 5.40 12.53
N LEU A 132 -6.98 5.37 11.24
CA LEU A 132 -6.06 5.03 10.18
C LEU A 132 -4.92 6.06 10.04
N ALA A 133 -5.23 7.34 10.12
CA ALA A 133 -4.21 8.39 10.10
C ALA A 133 -3.23 8.24 11.27
N ALA A 134 -3.73 8.01 12.50
CA ALA A 134 -2.92 7.77 13.68
C ALA A 134 -2.07 6.49 13.52
N TYR A 135 -2.66 5.40 13.03
CA TYR A 135 -1.96 4.14 12.77
C TYR A 135 -0.79 4.32 11.78
N TYR A 136 -1.05 4.87 10.60
CA TYR A 136 -0.03 5.01 9.56
C TYR A 136 1.05 6.04 9.90
N SER A 137 0.75 7.05 10.71
CA SER A 137 1.73 8.04 11.16
C SER A 137 2.88 7.41 11.97
N VAL A 138 2.63 6.26 12.61
CA VAL A 138 3.61 5.57 13.46
C VAL A 138 4.13 4.28 12.84
N ILE A 139 3.23 3.41 12.33
CA ILE A 139 3.60 2.07 11.86
C ILE A 139 4.64 2.11 10.73
N ASN A 140 4.54 3.08 9.80
CA ASN A 140 5.48 3.27 8.72
C ASN A 140 6.92 3.48 9.21
N HIS A 141 7.07 4.20 10.31
CA HIS A 141 8.38 4.48 10.91
C HIS A 141 8.89 3.29 11.72
N LEU A 142 8.02 2.57 12.42
CA LEU A 142 8.38 1.32 13.11
C LEU A 142 8.89 0.28 12.12
N CYS A 143 8.19 0.10 11.00
CA CYS A 143 8.62 -0.79 9.91
C CYS A 143 9.97 -0.36 9.33
N SER A 144 10.19 0.96 9.15
CA SER A 144 11.46 1.49 8.64
C SER A 144 12.62 1.28 9.62
N LEU A 145 12.38 1.32 10.93
CA LEU A 145 13.39 0.93 11.94
C LEU A 145 13.74 -0.56 11.84
N GLY A 146 12.78 -1.40 11.44
CA GLY A 146 12.98 -2.81 11.16
C GLY A 146 13.51 -3.10 9.74
N ASP A 147 14.03 -2.12 9.01
CA ASP A 147 14.52 -2.25 7.61
C ASP A 147 13.44 -2.77 6.63
N VAL A 148 12.15 -2.57 6.95
CA VAL A 148 11.03 -2.92 6.07
C VAL A 148 10.71 -1.73 5.16
N GLU A 149 11.08 -1.84 3.90
CA GLU A 149 10.86 -0.81 2.87
C GLU A 149 9.51 -0.95 2.18
N LYS A 150 9.01 -2.15 2.00
CA LYS A 150 7.73 -2.49 1.40
C LYS A 150 6.86 -3.20 2.43
N MET A 151 5.70 -2.64 2.72
CA MET A 151 4.84 -3.08 3.84
C MET A 151 3.87 -4.19 3.40
N TYR A 152 4.38 -5.20 2.73
CA TYR A 152 3.60 -6.40 2.41
C TYR A 152 4.45 -7.66 2.58
N ILE A 153 3.80 -8.78 2.90
CA ILE A 153 4.43 -10.08 2.98
C ILE A 153 4.23 -10.76 1.63
N PRO A 154 5.32 -11.07 0.88
CA PRO A 154 5.20 -11.65 -0.45
C PRO A 154 4.75 -13.11 -0.39
N PRO A 155 4.26 -13.67 -1.50
CA PRO A 155 4.16 -15.12 -1.63
C PRO A 155 5.54 -15.76 -1.50
N LEU A 156 5.57 -16.98 -0.97
CA LEU A 156 6.79 -17.80 -0.93
C LEU A 156 7.06 -18.36 -2.33
N MET A 157 7.76 -17.61 -3.17
CA MET A 157 8.10 -18.00 -4.54
C MET A 157 9.42 -18.80 -4.63
N ASN A 158 10.31 -18.55 -3.68
CA ASN A 158 11.59 -19.26 -3.57
C ASN A 158 11.93 -19.48 -2.08
N LYS A 159 11.96 -20.75 -1.64
CA LYS A 159 12.25 -21.14 -0.23
C LYS A 159 13.62 -20.68 0.26
N LYS A 160 14.61 -20.52 -0.66
CA LYS A 160 15.99 -20.09 -0.33
C LYS A 160 16.18 -18.58 -0.37
N ALA A 161 15.22 -17.84 -0.96
CA ALA A 161 15.30 -16.40 -1.11
C ALA A 161 14.92 -15.67 0.20
N SER A 162 15.45 -14.46 0.36
CA SER A 162 15.04 -13.56 1.42
C SER A 162 13.60 -13.07 1.20
N VAL A 163 12.99 -12.45 2.23
CA VAL A 163 11.68 -11.77 2.09
C VAL A 163 11.73 -10.74 0.98
N ARG A 164 12.78 -9.91 0.94
CA ARG A 164 12.98 -8.89 -0.09
C ARG A 164 13.09 -9.49 -1.50
N ASP A 165 13.85 -10.57 -1.66
CA ASP A 165 13.99 -11.20 -2.96
C ASP A 165 12.67 -11.86 -3.41
N ASN A 166 11.88 -12.44 -2.50
CA ASN A 166 10.53 -12.91 -2.80
C ASN A 166 9.58 -11.75 -3.17
N GLN A 167 9.72 -10.55 -2.56
CA GLN A 167 8.99 -9.36 -3.00
C GLN A 167 9.33 -8.99 -4.44
N LEU A 168 10.61 -8.95 -4.80
CA LEU A 168 11.02 -8.64 -6.18
C LEU A 168 10.52 -9.68 -7.18
N LEU A 169 10.62 -10.99 -6.86
CA LEU A 169 10.08 -12.07 -7.68
C LEU A 169 8.56 -11.93 -7.89
N CYS A 170 7.83 -11.59 -6.82
CA CYS A 170 6.39 -11.34 -6.89
C CYS A 170 6.06 -10.18 -7.84
N GLU A 171 6.71 -9.04 -7.67
CA GLU A 171 6.53 -7.85 -8.48
C GLU A 171 6.83 -8.11 -9.97
N GLU A 172 7.94 -8.81 -10.27
CA GLU A 172 8.24 -9.24 -11.64
C GLU A 172 7.18 -10.21 -12.20
N SER A 173 6.67 -11.12 -11.36
CA SER A 173 5.59 -12.04 -11.76
C SER A 173 4.32 -11.28 -12.11
N ILE A 174 3.94 -10.28 -11.31
CA ILE A 174 2.82 -9.38 -11.57
C ILE A 174 3.02 -8.66 -12.90
N ALA A 175 4.18 -8.02 -13.11
CA ALA A 175 4.49 -7.28 -14.33
C ALA A 175 4.39 -8.15 -15.59
N ARG A 176 4.84 -9.41 -15.51
CA ARG A 176 4.70 -10.39 -16.62
C ARG A 176 3.26 -10.81 -16.83
N GLU A 177 2.51 -11.09 -15.76
CA GLU A 177 1.11 -11.57 -15.82
C GLU A 177 0.20 -10.53 -16.46
N ILE A 178 0.32 -9.26 -16.07
CA ILE A 178 -0.47 -8.17 -16.67
C ILE A 178 0.17 -7.60 -17.95
N GLY A 179 1.32 -8.14 -18.37
CA GLY A 179 1.94 -7.86 -19.65
C GLY A 179 2.52 -6.45 -19.78
N LEU A 180 3.09 -5.89 -18.70
CA LEU A 180 3.65 -4.55 -18.70
C LEU A 180 4.76 -4.36 -19.73
N LYS A 181 4.72 -3.24 -20.47
CA LYS A 181 5.66 -2.87 -21.53
C LYS A 181 5.98 -1.37 -21.46
N PRO A 182 7.11 -0.93 -22.07
CA PRO A 182 7.40 0.48 -22.23
C PRO A 182 6.26 1.24 -22.92
N GLY A 183 5.92 2.42 -22.38
CA GLY A 183 4.86 3.27 -22.86
C GLY A 183 3.46 2.99 -22.29
N MET A 184 3.26 1.89 -21.56
CA MET A 184 2.01 1.63 -20.84
C MET A 184 1.89 2.53 -19.60
N ARG A 185 0.64 2.95 -19.32
CA ARG A 185 0.25 3.62 -18.06
C ARG A 185 -0.43 2.61 -17.14
N VAL A 186 0.05 2.50 -15.92
CA VAL A 186 -0.40 1.51 -14.95
C VAL A 186 -0.87 2.20 -13.68
N LEU A 187 -2.02 1.81 -13.14
CA LEU A 187 -2.49 2.27 -11.84
C LEU A 187 -2.02 1.31 -10.73
N ASP A 188 -1.39 1.87 -9.70
CA ASP A 188 -0.97 1.21 -8.45
C ASP A 188 -1.86 1.70 -7.30
N LEU A 189 -2.77 0.86 -6.83
CA LEU A 189 -3.66 1.18 -5.71
C LEU A 189 -2.97 0.86 -4.37
N GLY A 190 -2.85 1.89 -3.53
CA GLY A 190 -2.12 1.73 -2.26
C GLY A 190 -0.61 1.73 -2.45
N CYS A 191 -0.09 2.57 -3.33
CA CYS A 191 1.32 2.61 -3.76
C CYS A 191 2.35 2.81 -2.64
N GLY A 192 1.91 3.13 -1.44
CA GLY A 192 2.75 3.35 -0.27
C GLY A 192 3.88 4.34 -0.56
N ARG A 193 5.13 3.95 -0.28
CA ARG A 193 6.33 4.78 -0.50
C ARG A 193 6.91 4.68 -1.92
N GLY A 194 6.13 4.16 -2.89
CA GLY A 194 6.50 4.08 -4.31
C GLY A 194 7.67 3.14 -4.63
N ARG A 195 7.98 2.18 -3.73
CA ARG A 195 9.08 1.22 -3.94
C ARG A 195 8.71 0.13 -4.94
N VAL A 196 7.45 -0.31 -4.90
CA VAL A 196 6.90 -1.26 -5.86
C VAL A 196 6.83 -0.60 -7.23
N ALA A 197 6.22 0.59 -7.32
CA ALA A 197 6.13 1.36 -8.55
C ALA A 197 7.51 1.57 -9.23
N ALA A 198 8.53 1.94 -8.46
CA ALA A 198 9.89 2.11 -8.97
C ALA A 198 10.47 0.80 -9.55
N HIS A 199 10.25 -0.35 -8.88
CA HIS A 199 10.71 -1.63 -9.39
C HIS A 199 9.93 -2.07 -10.63
N MET A 200 8.60 -1.90 -10.63
CA MET A 200 7.75 -2.17 -11.81
C MET A 200 8.23 -1.38 -13.04
N THR A 201 8.50 -0.07 -12.87
CA THR A 201 9.03 0.79 -13.93
C THR A 201 10.42 0.34 -14.37
N SER A 202 11.33 0.05 -13.44
CA SER A 202 12.68 -0.43 -13.76
C SER A 202 12.67 -1.74 -14.54
N PHE A 203 11.76 -2.64 -14.19
CA PHE A 203 11.64 -3.95 -14.82
C PHE A 203 10.98 -3.90 -16.20
N SER A 204 9.88 -3.17 -16.33
CA SER A 204 8.99 -3.21 -17.51
C SER A 204 9.14 -2.02 -18.46
N GLY A 205 9.65 -0.89 -17.99
CA GLY A 205 9.62 0.39 -18.71
C GLY A 205 8.25 1.08 -18.76
N ALA A 206 7.24 0.55 -18.05
CA ALA A 206 5.93 1.20 -17.92
C ALA A 206 6.01 2.39 -16.96
N THR A 207 5.09 3.35 -17.11
CA THR A 207 4.92 4.47 -16.18
C THR A 207 3.80 4.14 -15.20
N VAL A 208 4.07 4.29 -13.90
CA VAL A 208 3.11 4.00 -12.84
C VAL A 208 2.52 5.28 -12.30
N THR A 209 1.19 5.34 -12.21
CA THR A 209 0.46 6.32 -11.41
C THR A 209 0.00 5.62 -10.13
N GLY A 210 0.48 6.08 -8.97
CA GLY A 210 0.12 5.51 -7.69
C GLY A 210 -0.84 6.39 -6.90
N ILE A 211 -1.83 5.79 -6.24
CA ILE A 211 -2.65 6.48 -5.24
C ILE A 211 -2.42 5.91 -3.85
N ASN A 212 -2.44 6.76 -2.84
CA ASN A 212 -2.33 6.35 -1.44
C ASN A 212 -2.98 7.39 -0.51
N ILE A 213 -3.55 6.92 0.60
CA ILE A 213 -4.23 7.79 1.57
C ILE A 213 -3.24 8.63 2.40
N ASP A 214 -2.03 8.14 2.65
CA ASP A 214 -1.05 8.79 3.50
C ASP A 214 -0.16 9.77 2.70
N ALA A 215 -0.36 11.07 2.93
CA ALA A 215 0.40 12.15 2.29
C ALA A 215 1.92 12.05 2.52
N ASN A 216 2.36 11.53 3.69
CA ASN A 216 3.79 11.36 3.99
C ASN A 216 4.42 10.25 3.13
N GLN A 217 3.68 9.16 2.91
CA GLN A 217 4.13 8.08 2.03
C GLN A 217 4.19 8.56 0.58
N VAL A 218 3.18 9.30 0.11
CA VAL A 218 3.15 9.90 -1.23
C VAL A 218 4.34 10.84 -1.44
N ALA A 219 4.64 11.71 -0.47
CA ALA A 219 5.82 12.58 -0.55
C ALA A 219 7.13 11.77 -0.65
N GLN A 220 7.24 10.66 0.10
CA GLN A 220 8.40 9.76 0.01
C GLN A 220 8.46 9.01 -1.33
N ALA A 221 7.29 8.67 -1.91
CA ALA A 221 7.20 8.04 -3.22
C ALA A 221 7.73 8.97 -4.31
N HIS A 222 7.30 10.23 -4.32
CA HIS A 222 7.83 11.26 -5.21
C HIS A 222 9.34 11.43 -5.09
N GLU A 223 9.83 11.67 -3.86
CA GLU A 223 11.28 11.87 -3.60
C GLU A 223 12.10 10.67 -4.10
N PHE A 224 11.62 9.47 -3.86
CA PHE A 224 12.35 8.26 -4.24
C PHE A 224 12.36 8.05 -5.76
N ASN A 225 11.21 8.13 -6.43
CA ASN A 225 11.11 7.91 -7.87
C ASN A 225 11.84 9.00 -8.67
N GLN A 226 11.81 10.25 -8.21
CA GLN A 226 12.60 11.33 -8.79
C GLN A 226 14.11 11.04 -8.71
N LYS A 227 14.61 10.54 -7.58
CA LYS A 227 16.03 10.14 -7.43
C LYS A 227 16.41 8.96 -8.33
N CYS A 228 15.46 8.08 -8.65
CA CYS A 228 15.65 6.99 -9.59
C CYS A 228 15.57 7.45 -11.07
N GLY A 229 15.15 8.70 -11.32
CA GLY A 229 14.95 9.22 -12.67
C GLY A 229 13.71 8.69 -13.36
N PHE A 230 12.70 8.22 -12.59
CA PHE A 230 11.44 7.71 -13.14
C PHE A 230 10.38 8.80 -13.23
N ALA A 231 9.54 8.71 -14.26
CA ALA A 231 8.41 9.62 -14.53
C ALA A 231 7.10 9.16 -13.85
N ASN A 232 7.19 8.37 -12.77
CA ASN A 232 6.05 7.89 -12.02
C ASN A 232 5.37 9.05 -11.28
N GLU A 233 4.04 9.00 -11.21
CA GLU A 233 3.21 10.00 -10.54
C GLU A 233 2.56 9.40 -9.30
N PHE A 234 2.34 10.23 -8.26
CA PHE A 234 1.73 9.77 -7.02
C PHE A 234 0.73 10.81 -6.51
N ILE A 235 -0.46 10.34 -6.10
CA ILE A 235 -1.58 11.20 -5.70
C ILE A 235 -2.05 10.79 -4.30
N VAL A 236 -2.26 11.78 -3.42
CA VAL A 236 -2.93 11.55 -2.13
C VAL A 236 -4.42 11.38 -2.40
N ARG A 237 -4.92 10.16 -2.25
CA ARG A 237 -6.34 9.85 -2.47
C ARG A 237 -6.75 8.63 -1.64
N ASP A 238 -7.91 8.72 -0.99
CA ASP A 238 -8.56 7.55 -0.41
C ASP A 238 -9.26 6.75 -1.53
N GLN A 239 -9.06 5.44 -1.55
CA GLN A 239 -9.72 4.54 -2.49
C GLN A 239 -11.25 4.45 -2.28
N ASN A 240 -11.74 4.84 -1.09
CA ASN A 240 -13.16 4.89 -0.77
C ASN A 240 -13.84 6.19 -1.25
N ASP A 241 -13.07 7.19 -1.65
CA ASP A 241 -13.53 8.45 -2.19
C ASP A 241 -13.77 8.34 -3.71
N LEU A 242 -14.90 7.81 -4.11
CA LEU A 242 -15.27 7.63 -5.52
C LEU A 242 -16.08 8.81 -6.06
N PRO A 243 -15.97 9.17 -7.35
CA PRO A 243 -15.09 8.55 -8.36
C PRO A 243 -13.61 8.94 -8.18
N LEU A 244 -12.70 8.08 -8.67
CA LEU A 244 -11.28 8.40 -8.74
C LEU A 244 -11.03 9.51 -9.78
N PRO A 245 -9.99 10.36 -9.60
CA PRO A 245 -9.76 11.54 -10.44
C PRO A 245 -9.10 11.19 -11.78
N PHE A 246 -9.58 10.14 -12.45
CA PHE A 246 -9.06 9.67 -13.71
C PHE A 246 -10.16 9.59 -14.77
N ALA A 247 -9.79 9.87 -16.01
CA ALA A 247 -10.70 9.74 -17.14
C ALA A 247 -11.00 8.26 -17.45
N ASP A 248 -12.11 8.01 -18.11
CA ASP A 248 -12.46 6.70 -18.63
C ASP A 248 -11.34 6.20 -19.54
N GLU A 249 -11.07 4.90 -19.52
CA GLU A 249 -10.15 4.21 -20.41
C GLU A 249 -8.75 4.87 -20.47
N SER A 250 -8.25 5.38 -19.33
CA SER A 250 -6.98 6.11 -19.24
C SER A 250 -5.78 5.23 -18.84
N PHE A 251 -6.00 3.97 -18.41
CA PHE A 251 -4.95 3.05 -17.99
C PHE A 251 -4.92 1.77 -18.82
N ASP A 252 -3.70 1.28 -19.07
CA ASP A 252 -3.43 0.06 -19.82
C ASP A 252 -3.38 -1.19 -18.93
N ALA A 253 -3.22 -1.02 -17.61
CA ALA A 253 -3.25 -2.09 -16.63
C ALA A 253 -3.49 -1.52 -15.21
N PHE A 254 -3.87 -2.42 -14.31
CA PHE A 254 -4.06 -2.15 -12.89
C PHE A 254 -3.39 -3.25 -12.07
N TYR A 255 -2.73 -2.87 -10.99
CA TYR A 255 -2.36 -3.80 -9.94
C TYR A 255 -2.56 -3.21 -8.54
N GLU A 256 -2.75 -4.10 -7.60
CA GLU A 256 -2.83 -3.82 -6.18
C GLU A 256 -2.09 -4.91 -5.40
N ILE A 257 -1.40 -4.54 -4.31
CA ILE A 257 -0.70 -5.46 -3.42
C ILE A 257 -1.00 -5.11 -1.96
N GLN A 258 -1.90 -5.87 -1.33
CA GLN A 258 -2.26 -5.79 0.09
C GLN A 258 -2.70 -4.38 0.53
N ALA A 259 -3.60 -3.74 -0.25
CA ALA A 259 -4.16 -2.44 0.05
C ALA A 259 -5.70 -2.42 0.17
N LEU A 260 -6.40 -3.53 -0.17
CA LEU A 260 -7.86 -3.62 -0.09
C LEU A 260 -8.38 -3.87 1.33
N SER A 261 -7.51 -4.17 2.29
CA SER A 261 -7.89 -4.39 3.69
C SER A 261 -8.70 -3.24 4.31
N LEU A 262 -8.58 -2.04 3.74
CA LEU A 262 -9.29 -0.81 4.14
C LEU A 262 -10.38 -0.39 3.15
N CYS A 263 -10.63 -1.19 2.12
CA CYS A 263 -11.70 -0.94 1.17
C CYS A 263 -13.06 -1.32 1.80
N LYS A 264 -13.98 -0.36 1.85
CA LYS A 264 -15.33 -0.55 2.42
C LYS A 264 -16.26 -1.27 1.46
N ASP A 265 -16.20 -0.90 0.19
CA ASP A 265 -17.05 -1.43 -0.88
C ASP A 265 -16.18 -1.83 -2.10
N PRO A 266 -15.67 -3.07 -2.11
CA PRO A 266 -14.93 -3.59 -3.25
C PRO A 266 -15.73 -3.57 -4.56
N SER A 267 -17.05 -3.73 -4.49
CA SER A 267 -17.91 -3.73 -5.68
C SER A 267 -17.96 -2.35 -6.34
N ALA A 268 -18.10 -1.30 -5.56
CA ALA A 268 -18.06 0.08 -6.08
C ALA A 268 -16.67 0.42 -6.60
N LEU A 269 -15.61 0.05 -5.87
CA LEU A 269 -14.22 0.29 -6.29
C LEU A 269 -13.90 -0.44 -7.60
N PHE A 270 -14.27 -1.72 -7.75
CA PHE A 270 -13.97 -2.49 -8.96
C PHE A 270 -14.73 -1.98 -10.18
N LYS A 271 -15.97 -1.48 -10.02
CA LYS A 271 -16.69 -0.77 -11.08
C LYS A 271 -15.95 0.49 -11.53
N GLU A 272 -15.39 1.22 -10.59
CA GLU A 272 -14.60 2.41 -10.89
C GLU A 272 -13.29 2.05 -11.60
N ILE A 273 -12.57 1.00 -11.15
CA ILE A 273 -11.39 0.51 -11.85
C ILE A 273 -11.73 0.02 -13.26
N TYR A 274 -12.90 -0.64 -13.43
CA TYR A 274 -13.40 -1.04 -14.76
C TYR A 274 -13.59 0.17 -15.68
N ARG A 275 -14.17 1.27 -15.17
CA ARG A 275 -14.36 2.51 -15.94
C ARG A 275 -13.04 3.07 -16.45
N ILE A 276 -12.03 3.16 -15.61
CA ILE A 276 -10.74 3.80 -15.93
C ILE A 276 -9.78 2.92 -16.75
N LEU A 277 -10.00 1.61 -16.78
CA LEU A 277 -9.20 0.69 -17.58
C LEU A 277 -9.68 0.69 -19.04
N LYS A 278 -8.74 0.61 -19.98
CA LYS A 278 -9.04 0.41 -21.41
C LYS A 278 -9.62 -0.99 -21.67
N PRO A 279 -10.45 -1.17 -22.71
CA PRO A 279 -10.84 -2.51 -23.15
C PRO A 279 -9.61 -3.40 -23.45
N GLY A 280 -9.65 -4.66 -23.08
CA GLY A 280 -8.53 -5.61 -23.18
C GLY A 280 -7.45 -5.46 -22.11
N SER A 281 -7.59 -4.50 -21.16
CA SER A 281 -6.64 -4.31 -20.07
C SER A 281 -6.81 -5.35 -18.99
N LYS A 282 -5.69 -5.68 -18.34
CA LYS A 282 -5.67 -6.62 -17.21
C LYS A 282 -5.71 -5.91 -15.88
N PHE A 283 -6.47 -6.51 -14.97
CA PHE A 283 -6.57 -6.23 -13.55
C PHE A 283 -5.88 -7.35 -12.79
N LEU A 284 -5.05 -7.01 -11.80
CA LEU A 284 -4.45 -7.99 -10.89
C LEU A 284 -4.49 -7.47 -9.46
N LEU A 285 -4.99 -8.30 -8.55
CA LEU A 285 -4.82 -8.08 -7.12
C LEU A 285 -4.02 -9.23 -6.49
N ILE A 286 -3.24 -8.90 -5.47
CA ILE A 286 -2.69 -9.84 -4.49
C ILE A 286 -3.02 -9.30 -3.11
N ASP A 287 -3.99 -9.89 -2.44
CA ASP A 287 -4.43 -9.41 -1.14
C ASP A 287 -4.75 -10.56 -0.18
N TRP A 288 -5.02 -10.18 1.06
CA TRP A 288 -5.42 -11.12 2.08
C TRP A 288 -6.88 -11.56 1.89
N VAL A 289 -7.12 -12.81 2.21
CA VAL A 289 -8.45 -13.40 2.26
C VAL A 289 -8.55 -14.44 3.36
N SER A 290 -9.75 -14.63 3.88
CA SER A 290 -10.08 -15.85 4.61
C SER A 290 -10.32 -16.99 3.62
N LEU A 291 -9.81 -18.17 3.94
CA LEU A 291 -9.89 -19.36 3.09
C LEU A 291 -11.06 -20.27 3.53
N PRO A 292 -11.50 -21.21 2.69
CA PRO A 292 -12.66 -22.06 2.99
C PRO A 292 -12.58 -22.88 4.28
N ALA A 293 -11.37 -23.11 4.82
CA ALA A 293 -11.19 -23.80 6.09
C ALA A 293 -11.48 -22.91 7.32
N TYR A 294 -11.59 -21.60 7.15
CA TYR A 294 -11.92 -20.69 8.23
C TYR A 294 -13.40 -20.77 8.59
N ASP A 295 -13.69 -21.11 9.84
CA ASP A 295 -15.04 -21.10 10.40
C ASP A 295 -15.12 -20.02 11.49
N PRO A 296 -15.91 -18.95 11.31
CA PRO A 296 -16.07 -17.91 12.34
C PRO A 296 -16.80 -18.41 13.59
N ALA A 297 -17.51 -19.54 13.53
CA ALA A 297 -18.17 -20.16 14.68
C ALA A 297 -17.21 -20.99 15.56
N ASP A 298 -16.04 -21.37 15.01
CA ASP A 298 -14.99 -22.04 15.80
C ASP A 298 -14.29 -21.02 16.73
N PRO A 299 -14.32 -21.23 18.06
CA PRO A 299 -13.72 -20.28 19.02
C PRO A 299 -12.22 -20.08 18.82
N THR A 300 -11.49 -21.10 18.35
CA THR A 300 -10.05 -21.04 18.07
C THR A 300 -9.80 -20.17 16.85
N HIS A 301 -10.52 -20.42 15.75
CA HIS A 301 -10.41 -19.61 14.53
C HIS A 301 -10.75 -18.14 14.80
N ALA A 302 -11.88 -17.89 15.51
CA ALA A 302 -12.29 -16.54 15.87
C ALA A 302 -11.28 -15.83 16.77
N SER A 303 -10.66 -16.55 17.72
CA SER A 303 -9.61 -16.03 18.60
C SER A 303 -8.35 -15.66 17.80
N LEU A 304 -7.90 -16.53 16.90
CA LEU A 304 -6.74 -16.27 16.04
C LEU A 304 -7.01 -15.10 15.10
N MET A 305 -8.20 -15.01 14.49
CA MET A 305 -8.57 -13.92 13.59
C MET A 305 -8.48 -12.54 14.28
N ARG A 306 -9.01 -12.40 15.49
CA ARG A 306 -8.90 -11.16 16.28
C ARG A 306 -7.46 -10.73 16.55
N ARG A 307 -6.54 -11.69 16.63
CA ARG A 307 -5.10 -11.42 16.84
C ARG A 307 -4.38 -11.10 15.54
N VAL A 308 -4.80 -11.66 14.42
CA VAL A 308 -4.14 -11.49 13.13
C VAL A 308 -4.61 -10.24 12.40
N LYS A 309 -5.90 -9.87 12.42
CA LYS A 309 -6.43 -8.67 11.74
C LYS A 309 -5.61 -7.41 12.03
N PRO A 310 -5.21 -7.10 13.30
CA PRO A 310 -4.34 -5.95 13.59
C PRO A 310 -2.94 -6.01 12.95
N LEU A 311 -2.39 -7.20 12.71
CA LEU A 311 -1.07 -7.36 12.09
C LEU A 311 -1.08 -7.09 10.60
N ILE A 312 -2.17 -7.46 9.93
CA ILE A 312 -2.37 -7.25 8.49
C ILE A 312 -3.10 -5.94 8.18
N GLY A 313 -3.54 -5.21 9.21
CA GLY A 313 -4.25 -3.95 9.06
C GLY A 313 -5.64 -4.10 8.46
N ALA A 314 -6.34 -5.23 8.71
CA ALA A 314 -7.59 -5.58 8.06
C ALA A 314 -8.81 -5.26 8.92
N VAL A 315 -9.75 -4.48 8.39
CA VAL A 315 -11.05 -4.22 9.01
C VAL A 315 -12.11 -5.19 8.49
N GLY A 316 -12.16 -5.47 7.18
CA GLY A 316 -13.06 -6.48 6.59
C GLY A 316 -12.52 -7.92 6.73
N THR A 317 -13.31 -8.89 6.27
CA THR A 317 -12.91 -10.32 6.21
C THR A 317 -13.28 -10.91 4.84
N PRO A 318 -12.59 -10.46 3.75
CA PRO A 318 -12.92 -10.89 2.40
C PRO A 318 -12.64 -12.38 2.19
N THR A 319 -13.34 -12.94 1.20
CA THR A 319 -13.09 -14.29 0.69
C THR A 319 -12.69 -14.23 -0.78
N PRO A 320 -12.04 -15.26 -1.36
CA PRO A 320 -11.81 -15.32 -2.79
C PRO A 320 -13.08 -15.13 -3.60
N THR A 321 -14.16 -15.79 -3.22
CA THR A 321 -15.46 -15.74 -3.90
C THR A 321 -16.12 -14.36 -3.83
N SER A 322 -15.94 -13.61 -2.72
CA SER A 322 -16.47 -12.24 -2.62
C SER A 322 -15.77 -11.28 -3.59
N PHE A 323 -14.44 -11.35 -3.71
CA PHE A 323 -13.71 -10.55 -4.68
C PHE A 323 -14.01 -10.96 -6.13
N GLU A 324 -14.08 -12.27 -6.42
CA GLU A 324 -14.44 -12.74 -7.76
C GLU A 324 -15.85 -12.32 -8.16
N GLY A 325 -16.81 -12.38 -7.24
CA GLY A 325 -18.17 -11.91 -7.46
C GLY A 325 -18.21 -10.42 -7.79
N ALA A 326 -17.57 -9.60 -6.96
CA ALA A 326 -17.48 -8.16 -7.17
C ALA A 326 -16.81 -7.79 -8.50
N LEU A 327 -15.78 -8.53 -8.94
CA LEU A 327 -15.13 -8.33 -10.24
C LEU A 327 -16.07 -8.69 -11.40
N ARG A 328 -16.78 -9.81 -11.33
CA ARG A 328 -17.77 -10.21 -12.37
C ARG A 328 -18.92 -9.22 -12.44
N ASP A 329 -19.41 -8.73 -11.30
CA ASP A 329 -20.49 -7.73 -11.22
C ASP A 329 -20.04 -6.35 -11.77
N ALA A 330 -18.74 -6.06 -11.73
CA ALA A 330 -18.16 -4.89 -12.37
C ALA A 330 -17.97 -5.05 -13.90
N GLY A 331 -18.13 -6.26 -14.45
CA GLY A 331 -17.97 -6.57 -15.88
C GLY A 331 -16.64 -7.22 -16.25
N PHE A 332 -15.77 -7.51 -15.31
CA PHE A 332 -14.50 -8.20 -15.58
C PHE A 332 -14.69 -9.69 -15.84
N ALA A 333 -13.90 -10.24 -16.76
CA ALA A 333 -13.71 -11.67 -16.93
C ALA A 333 -12.57 -12.15 -16.01
N VAL A 334 -12.88 -12.87 -14.94
CA VAL A 334 -11.87 -13.48 -14.06
C VAL A 334 -11.18 -14.62 -14.79
N THR A 335 -9.88 -14.51 -15.00
CA THR A 335 -9.07 -15.49 -15.75
C THR A 335 -8.20 -16.37 -14.86
N ARG A 336 -7.94 -15.92 -13.63
CA ARG A 336 -7.12 -16.65 -12.65
C ARG A 336 -7.53 -16.29 -11.22
N SER A 337 -7.56 -17.30 -10.35
CA SER A 337 -7.83 -17.15 -8.92
C SER A 337 -7.10 -18.25 -8.17
N ASP A 338 -5.98 -17.91 -7.51
CA ASP A 338 -5.09 -18.88 -6.86
C ASP A 338 -4.22 -18.25 -5.77
N ASN A 339 -3.53 -19.10 -5.00
CA ASN A 339 -2.46 -18.68 -4.11
C ASN A 339 -1.10 -18.99 -4.78
N PRO A 340 -0.29 -17.99 -5.16
CA PRO A 340 0.98 -18.19 -5.85
C PRO A 340 2.13 -18.67 -4.93
N SER A 341 1.92 -18.78 -3.62
CA SER A 341 2.92 -19.32 -2.71
C SER A 341 3.19 -20.80 -2.95
N ILE A 342 4.44 -21.22 -2.85
CA ILE A 342 4.82 -22.64 -2.88
C ILE A 342 4.03 -23.37 -1.78
N ASP A 343 3.40 -24.48 -2.14
CA ASP A 343 2.51 -25.26 -1.27
C ASP A 343 1.31 -24.47 -0.72
N GLY A 344 1.03 -23.25 -1.24
CA GLY A 344 -0.02 -22.35 -0.77
C GLY A 344 0.22 -21.79 0.64
N LEU A 345 1.46 -21.75 1.11
CA LEU A 345 1.81 -21.36 2.47
C LEU A 345 2.86 -20.23 2.48
N GLN A 346 2.72 -19.32 3.42
CA GLN A 346 3.66 -18.24 3.72
C GLN A 346 4.36 -18.39 5.08
N ALA A 347 3.91 -19.31 5.93
CA ALA A 347 4.35 -19.47 7.32
C ALA A 347 5.88 -19.39 7.48
N GLY A 348 6.64 -19.99 6.56
CA GLY A 348 8.10 -19.96 6.60
C GLY A 348 8.72 -18.57 6.36
N LEU A 349 8.04 -17.65 5.67
CA LEU A 349 8.46 -16.25 5.55
C LEU A 349 8.01 -15.43 6.75
N ILE A 350 6.76 -15.62 7.18
CA ILE A 350 6.16 -14.92 8.33
C ILE A 350 6.98 -15.20 9.59
N ASP A 351 7.34 -16.45 9.84
CA ASP A 351 8.16 -16.85 11.00
C ASP A 351 9.54 -16.20 11.00
N LYS A 352 10.20 -16.12 9.83
CA LYS A 352 11.49 -15.39 9.71
C LYS A 352 11.34 -13.91 10.07
N VAL A 353 10.27 -13.25 9.62
CA VAL A 353 9.97 -11.84 9.92
C VAL A 353 9.67 -11.69 11.42
N ASP A 354 8.86 -12.57 12.00
CA ASP A 354 8.51 -12.55 13.41
C ASP A 354 9.75 -12.75 14.31
N ILE A 355 10.61 -13.73 14.00
CA ILE A 355 11.86 -13.95 14.73
C ILE A 355 12.75 -12.70 14.69
N TYR A 356 12.88 -12.08 13.52
CA TYR A 356 13.65 -10.85 13.35
C TYR A 356 13.09 -9.71 14.21
N PHE A 357 11.80 -9.41 14.10
CA PHE A 357 11.18 -8.35 14.90
C PHE A 357 11.20 -8.63 16.41
N ARG A 358 11.03 -9.88 16.83
CA ARG A 358 11.22 -10.26 18.25
C ARG A 358 12.64 -9.99 18.74
N SER A 359 13.65 -10.17 17.88
CA SER A 359 15.04 -9.86 18.22
C SER A 359 15.27 -8.36 18.36
N VAL A 360 14.74 -7.55 17.42
CA VAL A 360 14.74 -6.08 17.49
C VAL A 360 14.03 -5.60 18.76
N ARG A 361 12.85 -6.14 19.08
CA ARG A 361 12.11 -5.83 20.30
C ARG A 361 12.91 -6.08 21.56
N ARG A 362 13.64 -7.24 21.65
CA ARG A 362 14.49 -7.55 22.80
C ARG A 362 15.57 -6.50 22.99
N LEU A 363 16.23 -6.08 21.90
CA LEU A 363 17.25 -5.02 21.95
C LEU A 363 16.64 -3.69 22.41
N ILE A 364 15.53 -3.27 21.84
CA ILE A 364 14.82 -2.03 22.22
C ILE A 364 14.40 -2.06 23.67
N ASN A 365 13.86 -3.18 24.15
CA ASN A 365 13.45 -3.33 25.55
C ASN A 365 14.66 -3.26 26.50
N CYS A 366 15.81 -3.78 26.10
CA CYS A 366 17.05 -3.64 26.86
C CYS A 366 17.49 -2.16 26.94
N LEU A 367 17.55 -1.48 25.79
CA LEU A 367 17.94 -0.06 25.72
C LEU A 367 16.98 0.86 26.49
N ALA A 368 15.66 0.59 26.43
CA ALA A 368 14.67 1.35 27.19
C ALA A 368 14.81 1.14 28.70
N ARG A 369 15.11 -0.09 29.17
CA ARG A 369 15.40 -0.37 30.56
C ARG A 369 16.67 0.32 31.08
N LEU A 370 17.65 0.51 30.20
CA LEU A 370 18.89 1.24 30.49
C LEU A 370 18.74 2.76 30.33
N HIS A 371 17.52 3.25 30.12
CA HIS A 371 17.21 4.66 29.85
C HIS A 371 17.95 5.26 28.62
N ALA A 372 18.48 4.41 27.74
CA ALA A 372 19.12 4.83 26.49
C ALA A 372 18.09 5.18 25.40
N LEU A 373 16.85 4.72 25.55
CA LEU A 373 15.70 5.05 24.68
C LEU A 373 14.49 5.48 25.52
N PRO A 374 13.63 6.37 25.00
CA PRO A 374 12.35 6.69 25.61
C PRO A 374 11.48 5.44 25.80
N LEU A 375 10.68 5.40 26.87
CA LEU A 375 9.87 4.22 27.23
C LEU A 375 8.84 3.85 26.15
N HIS A 376 8.32 4.83 25.40
CA HIS A 376 7.33 4.57 24.36
C HIS A 376 7.88 3.68 23.23
N PHE A 377 9.21 3.65 22.97
CA PHE A 377 9.78 2.67 22.04
C PHE A 377 9.44 1.24 22.44
N LYS A 378 9.54 0.93 23.74
CA LYS A 378 9.16 -0.38 24.27
C LYS A 378 7.67 -0.66 24.02
N THR A 379 6.79 0.29 24.36
CA THR A 379 5.33 0.15 24.19
C THR A 379 4.97 -0.13 22.73
N LEU A 380 5.53 0.65 21.80
CA LEU A 380 5.26 0.51 20.35
C LEU A 380 5.76 -0.82 19.79
N PHE A 381 6.98 -1.23 20.14
CA PHE A 381 7.54 -2.50 19.65
C PHE A 381 6.91 -3.72 20.33
N ASP A 382 6.49 -3.62 21.59
CA ASP A 382 5.72 -4.68 22.24
C ASP A 382 4.38 -4.88 21.52
N ARG A 383 3.70 -3.80 21.11
CA ARG A 383 2.46 -3.89 20.33
C ARG A 383 2.69 -4.45 18.92
N LEU A 384 3.71 -3.97 18.21
CA LEU A 384 4.05 -4.44 16.87
C LEU A 384 4.33 -5.96 16.81
N CYS A 385 4.97 -6.49 17.84
CA CYS A 385 5.42 -7.90 17.88
C CYS A 385 4.47 -8.82 18.67
N LEU A 386 3.24 -8.39 18.97
CA LEU A 386 2.41 -9.11 19.95
C LEU A 386 1.94 -10.47 19.42
N ASP A 387 1.50 -10.55 18.17
CA ASP A 387 0.70 -11.66 17.67
C ASP A 387 1.28 -12.38 16.44
N GLY A 388 2.58 -12.22 16.14
CA GLY A 388 3.20 -12.79 14.94
C GLY A 388 3.02 -14.31 14.82
N GLN A 389 3.06 -15.04 15.93
CA GLN A 389 2.86 -16.50 15.93
C GLN A 389 1.41 -16.91 15.61
N ALA A 390 0.42 -16.11 15.97
CA ALA A 390 -0.97 -16.37 15.58
C ALA A 390 -1.14 -16.34 14.06
N PHE A 391 -0.39 -15.47 13.38
CA PHE A 391 -0.39 -15.44 11.91
C PHE A 391 0.24 -16.71 11.32
N VAL A 392 1.39 -17.16 11.84
CA VAL A 392 2.03 -18.42 11.42
C VAL A 392 1.08 -19.60 11.61
N GLU A 393 0.34 -19.64 12.73
CA GLU A 393 -0.62 -20.70 13.04
C GLU A 393 -1.79 -20.70 12.05
N MET A 394 -2.41 -19.54 11.79
CA MET A 394 -3.52 -19.43 10.82
C MET A 394 -3.11 -19.80 9.40
N ASP A 395 -1.92 -19.41 8.96
CA ASP A 395 -1.41 -19.77 7.63
C ASP A 395 -1.17 -21.29 7.53
N ASN A 396 -0.55 -21.91 8.56
CA ASN A 396 -0.34 -23.35 8.61
C ASN A 396 -1.65 -24.15 8.62
N MET A 397 -2.68 -23.65 9.29
CA MET A 397 -4.04 -24.23 9.29
C MET A 397 -4.80 -23.93 7.99
N ARG A 398 -4.23 -23.13 7.08
CA ARG A 398 -4.89 -22.67 5.83
C ARG A 398 -6.20 -21.93 6.07
N LEU A 399 -6.26 -21.14 7.15
CA LEU A 399 -7.45 -20.34 7.49
C LEU A 399 -7.47 -19.02 6.75
N ILE A 400 -6.27 -18.46 6.46
CA ILE A 400 -6.08 -17.23 5.72
C ILE A 400 -4.84 -17.31 4.84
N THR A 401 -4.73 -16.35 3.92
CA THR A 401 -3.47 -16.00 3.25
C THR A 401 -3.45 -14.51 2.98
N THR A 402 -2.28 -13.88 2.93
CA THR A 402 -2.15 -12.47 2.49
C THR A 402 -1.72 -12.35 1.03
N THR A 403 -1.66 -13.45 0.31
CA THR A 403 -1.15 -13.46 -1.08
C THR A 403 -2.09 -14.18 -2.03
N TYR A 404 -3.40 -14.11 -1.78
CA TYR A 404 -4.35 -14.63 -2.75
C TYR A 404 -4.36 -13.73 -3.98
N ARG A 405 -4.14 -14.33 -5.15
CA ARG A 405 -4.06 -13.62 -6.42
C ARG A 405 -5.33 -13.82 -7.22
N ILE A 406 -5.88 -12.70 -7.72
CA ILE A 406 -6.93 -12.74 -8.74
C ILE A 406 -6.47 -11.93 -9.93
N VAL A 407 -6.57 -12.52 -11.13
CA VAL A 407 -6.34 -11.85 -12.40
C VAL A 407 -7.64 -11.80 -13.16
N ALA A 408 -7.96 -10.64 -13.68
CA ALA A 408 -9.16 -10.43 -14.50
C ALA A 408 -8.83 -9.55 -15.70
N GLU A 409 -9.69 -9.56 -16.69
CA GLU A 409 -9.53 -8.77 -17.93
C GLU A 409 -10.82 -8.00 -18.21
N LYS A 410 -10.66 -6.72 -18.60
CA LYS A 410 -11.78 -5.95 -19.16
C LYS A 410 -12.00 -6.42 -20.59
N PRO A 411 -13.14 -7.04 -20.93
CA PRO A 411 -13.42 -7.52 -22.29
C PRO A 411 -13.25 -6.43 -23.35
N LEU A 412 -12.83 -6.80 -24.56
CA LEU A 412 -12.72 -5.87 -25.70
C LEU A 412 -14.07 -5.31 -26.14
N HIS A 413 -15.15 -6.08 -25.93
CA HIS A 413 -16.53 -5.67 -26.22
C HIS A 413 -17.36 -5.90 -24.96
N ALA A 414 -18.29 -4.98 -24.69
CA ALA A 414 -19.26 -5.21 -23.63
C ALA A 414 -20.00 -6.55 -23.89
N PRO A 415 -20.26 -7.38 -22.87
CA PRO A 415 -21.06 -8.58 -23.08
C PRO A 415 -22.38 -8.17 -23.72
N SER A 416 -22.73 -8.79 -24.83
CA SER A 416 -24.04 -8.60 -25.47
C SER A 416 -25.10 -8.98 -24.45
N SER A 417 -25.91 -7.99 -24.05
CA SER A 417 -27.03 -8.10 -23.13
C SER A 417 -28.06 -9.14 -23.59
#